data_92bb5e1eef7d3e7d0d9a551d7c4c3ca4
#
_entry.id   92bb5e1eef7d3e7d0d9a551d7c4c3ca4
#
_cell.length_a   1.000
_cell.length_b   1.000
_cell.length_c   1.000
_cell.angle_alpha   90.00
_cell.angle_beta   90.00
_cell.angle_gamma   90.00
#
_symmetry.space_group_name_H-M   'P 1'
#
loop_
_entity.id
_entity.type
_entity.pdbx_description
1 polymer ?
#
loop_
_entity_poly.entity_id
_entity_poly.type
_entity_poly.pdbx_seq_one_letter_code
_entity_poly.pdbx_strand_id
1 'polypeptide(L)'
;EGGAIDATLKALLLGTPTADASLKLLYPYDKTVWPLGLLSPLLQWAAGSMAVADGVYIHLTAPNYDYKGFFGRPKPLAAGAPFVRHPIPQEVWDAATHTAAGGKLTVNVVVAQGGVAYGPMTETWSVASGRLKGTVYYQSYGTKLAKNYGGAKGGDGMFGGATLAIKPGATDP
;
A
#
# COMPACT_ATOMS: atom_id res chain seq x y z
N GLU A 1 -6.08 9.33 -6.20
CA GLU A 1 -5.09 10.36 -5.86
C GLU A 1 -5.49 11.02 -4.55
N GLY A 2 -4.57 11.05 -3.60
CA GLY A 2 -4.84 11.61 -2.28
C GLY A 2 -4.59 13.11 -2.22
N GLY A 3 -5.50 13.93 -2.72
CA GLY A 3 -5.42 15.39 -2.64
C GLY A 3 -4.41 16.03 -3.61
N ALA A 4 -4.54 17.33 -3.80
CA ALA A 4 -3.64 18.10 -4.65
C ALA A 4 -2.25 18.21 -3.99
N ILE A 5 -1.21 17.97 -4.76
CA ILE A 5 0.17 18.18 -4.37
C ILE A 5 0.72 19.40 -5.12
N ASP A 6 1.30 20.35 -4.41
CA ASP A 6 1.89 21.51 -5.02
C ASP A 6 3.28 21.21 -5.62
N ALA A 7 3.77 22.13 -6.46
CA ALA A 7 5.04 21.96 -7.15
C ALA A 7 6.25 21.87 -6.19
N THR A 8 6.19 22.56 -5.05
CA THR A 8 7.26 22.58 -4.03
C THR A 8 7.36 21.23 -3.35
N LEU A 9 6.23 20.68 -2.92
CA LEU A 9 6.17 19.36 -2.30
C LEU A 9 6.58 18.25 -3.29
N LYS A 10 6.16 18.38 -4.57
CA LYS A 10 6.59 17.45 -5.62
C LYS A 10 8.09 17.48 -5.86
N ALA A 11 8.68 18.67 -5.92
CA ALA A 11 10.12 18.84 -6.07
C ALA A 11 10.89 18.25 -4.87
N LEU A 12 10.38 18.46 -3.66
CA LEU A 12 10.94 17.88 -2.43
C LEU A 12 10.95 16.35 -2.48
N LEU A 13 9.83 15.73 -2.85
CA LEU A 13 9.69 14.27 -2.93
C LEU A 13 10.56 13.65 -4.04
N LEU A 14 10.91 14.40 -5.07
CA LEU A 14 11.82 13.98 -6.15
C LEU A 14 13.30 14.24 -5.83
N GLY A 15 13.58 15.00 -4.78
CA GLY A 15 14.95 15.29 -4.34
C GLY A 15 15.61 14.08 -3.69
N THR A 16 16.78 14.33 -3.08
CA THR A 16 17.49 13.29 -2.32
C THR A 16 16.86 13.14 -0.94
N PRO A 17 16.22 12.02 -0.62
CA PRO A 17 15.60 11.86 0.69
C PRO A 17 16.64 11.63 1.78
N THR A 18 16.31 12.04 2.98
CA THR A 18 17.07 11.75 4.20
C THR A 18 16.77 10.33 4.66
N ALA A 19 17.81 9.57 4.97
CA ALA A 19 17.65 8.23 5.51
C ALA A 19 17.06 8.29 6.94
N ASP A 20 16.04 7.45 7.19
CA ASP A 20 15.48 7.21 8.52
C ASP A 20 15.33 5.71 8.72
N ALA A 21 16.16 5.13 9.57
CA ALA A 21 16.19 3.69 9.83
C ALA A 21 14.91 3.15 10.48
N SER A 22 14.12 4.00 11.11
CA SER A 22 12.82 3.64 11.71
C SER A 22 11.68 3.63 10.69
N LEU A 23 11.85 4.26 9.54
CA LEU A 23 10.91 4.28 8.44
C LEU A 23 11.08 3.02 7.58
N LYS A 24 10.09 2.15 7.56
CA LYS A 24 10.16 0.89 6.80
C LYS A 24 8.78 0.42 6.33
N LEU A 25 8.74 -0.21 5.17
CA LEU A 25 7.57 -0.95 4.72
C LEU A 25 7.28 -2.12 5.67
N LEU A 26 6.01 -2.29 6.01
CA LEU A 26 5.51 -3.36 6.88
C LEU A 26 4.69 -4.37 6.06
N TYR A 27 4.08 -3.93 4.97
CA TYR A 27 3.30 -4.75 4.05
C TYR A 27 3.16 -4.02 2.70
N PRO A 28 3.23 -4.75 1.57
CA PRO A 28 3.64 -6.17 1.44
C PRO A 28 5.07 -6.39 1.91
N TYR A 29 5.44 -7.64 2.15
CA TYR A 29 6.83 -7.97 2.51
C TYR A 29 7.73 -7.97 1.28
N ASP A 30 9.01 -7.66 1.48
CA ASP A 30 10.02 -7.84 0.44
C ASP A 30 10.00 -9.29 -0.11
N LYS A 31 10.23 -9.43 -1.41
CA LYS A 31 10.18 -10.71 -2.13
C LYS A 31 8.81 -11.39 -2.21
N THR A 32 7.73 -10.69 -1.86
CA THR A 32 6.36 -11.20 -2.10
C THR A 32 6.20 -11.61 -3.57
N VAL A 33 5.47 -12.71 -3.79
CA VAL A 33 5.13 -13.19 -5.14
C VAL A 33 3.66 -12.89 -5.41
N TRP A 34 3.41 -12.16 -6.49
CA TRP A 34 2.09 -11.73 -6.89
C TRP A 34 1.61 -12.50 -8.12
N PRO A 35 0.49 -13.22 -8.08
CA PRO A 35 -0.18 -13.68 -9.28
C PRO A 35 -0.88 -12.50 -9.99
N LEU A 36 -1.08 -12.61 -11.29
CA LEU A 36 -1.87 -11.63 -12.04
C LEU A 36 -3.34 -11.69 -11.65
N GLY A 37 -4.00 -10.52 -11.65
CA GLY A 37 -5.43 -10.41 -11.42
C GLY A 37 -5.84 -10.33 -9.96
N LEU A 38 -4.93 -10.02 -9.05
CA LEU A 38 -5.24 -9.65 -7.67
C LEU A 38 -5.49 -8.14 -7.54
N LEU A 39 -6.25 -7.80 -6.52
CA LEU A 39 -6.39 -6.42 -6.07
C LEU A 39 -5.03 -5.82 -5.72
N SER A 40 -4.91 -4.52 -5.94
CA SER A 40 -3.72 -3.77 -5.53
C SER A 40 -3.52 -3.85 -4.01
N PRO A 41 -2.29 -4.02 -3.55
CA PRO A 41 -2.01 -4.02 -2.12
C PRO A 41 -2.20 -2.63 -1.51
N LEU A 42 -2.62 -2.61 -0.24
CA LEU A 42 -2.47 -1.44 0.59
C LEU A 42 -1.04 -1.42 1.15
N LEU A 43 -0.22 -0.49 0.66
CA LEU A 43 1.10 -0.29 1.24
C LEU A 43 0.96 0.12 2.70
N GLN A 44 1.71 -0.51 3.57
CA GLN A 44 1.75 -0.17 4.99
C GLN A 44 3.19 0.06 5.40
N TRP A 45 3.44 1.15 6.12
CA TRP A 45 4.77 1.44 6.65
C TRP A 45 4.72 1.98 8.06
N ALA A 46 5.79 1.73 8.80
CA ALA A 46 6.03 2.39 10.08
C ALA A 46 6.30 3.87 9.80
N ALA A 47 5.68 4.75 10.57
CA ALA A 47 5.79 6.19 10.35
C ALA A 47 7.19 6.76 10.71
N GLY A 48 8.08 5.94 11.27
CA GLY A 48 9.38 6.40 11.70
C GLY A 48 9.29 7.44 12.80
N SER A 49 10.12 8.48 12.70
CA SER A 49 10.07 9.64 13.59
C SER A 49 8.94 10.63 13.23
N MET A 50 8.22 10.40 12.13
CA MET A 50 7.19 11.31 11.64
C MET A 50 5.85 11.08 12.32
N ALA A 51 5.21 12.16 12.76
CA ALA A 51 3.83 12.11 13.26
C ALA A 51 2.81 11.99 12.13
N VAL A 52 2.98 12.78 11.05
CA VAL A 52 2.06 12.82 9.89
C VAL A 52 2.85 13.26 8.67
N ALA A 53 2.80 12.50 7.59
CA ALA A 53 3.38 12.91 6.32
C ALA A 53 2.54 13.99 5.63
N ASP A 54 3.19 14.96 4.99
CA ASP A 54 2.55 15.99 4.17
C ASP A 54 2.30 15.52 2.75
N GLY A 55 3.11 14.57 2.29
CA GLY A 55 2.97 13.94 0.98
C GLY A 55 3.72 12.62 0.89
N VAL A 56 3.33 11.85 -0.13
CA VAL A 56 3.89 10.54 -0.44
C VAL A 56 4.21 10.46 -1.92
N TYR A 57 5.37 9.94 -2.25
CA TYR A 57 5.77 9.57 -3.60
C TYR A 57 5.91 8.05 -3.68
N ILE A 58 5.22 7.45 -4.63
CA ILE A 58 5.29 6.02 -4.93
C ILE A 58 5.85 5.86 -6.33
N HIS A 59 6.95 5.13 -6.44
CA HIS A 59 7.61 4.83 -7.69
C HIS A 59 7.61 3.32 -7.93
N LEU A 60 6.90 2.88 -8.96
CA LEU A 60 6.89 1.48 -9.39
C LEU A 60 7.70 1.33 -10.67
N THR A 61 8.64 0.39 -10.66
CA THR A 61 9.50 0.13 -11.83
C THR A 61 9.59 -1.35 -12.17
N ALA A 62 9.52 -1.64 -13.47
CA ALA A 62 9.83 -2.92 -14.08
C ALA A 62 10.57 -2.66 -15.40
N PRO A 63 11.14 -3.66 -16.09
CA PRO A 63 11.96 -3.43 -17.30
C PRO A 63 11.35 -2.51 -18.35
N ASN A 64 10.02 -2.52 -18.51
CA ASN A 64 9.29 -1.69 -19.48
C ASN A 64 8.17 -0.90 -18.82
N TYR A 65 8.30 -0.59 -17.53
CA TYR A 65 7.28 0.13 -16.78
C TYR A 65 7.91 1.10 -15.79
N ASP A 66 7.48 2.34 -15.84
CA ASP A 66 7.90 3.41 -14.92
C ASP A 66 6.67 4.23 -14.54
N TYR A 67 6.22 4.10 -13.29
CA TYR A 67 5.12 4.88 -12.75
C TYR A 67 5.58 5.74 -11.58
N LYS A 68 5.23 7.01 -11.61
CA LYS A 68 5.51 8.00 -10.56
C LYS A 68 4.21 8.61 -10.04
N GLY A 69 3.77 8.16 -8.89
CA GLY A 69 2.58 8.68 -8.22
C GLY A 69 2.93 9.67 -7.11
N PHE A 70 2.25 10.82 -7.09
CA PHE A 70 2.41 11.85 -6.06
C PHE A 70 1.08 12.06 -5.37
N PHE A 71 1.09 11.94 -4.07
CA PHE A 71 -0.11 11.98 -3.25
C PHE A 71 0.09 12.96 -2.10
N GLY A 72 -0.96 13.67 -1.76
CA GLY A 72 -0.97 14.52 -0.59
C GLY A 72 -0.97 13.70 0.70
N ARG A 73 -1.28 14.36 1.80
CA ARG A 73 -1.29 13.76 3.14
C ARG A 73 -2.12 12.48 3.18
N PRO A 74 -1.53 11.33 3.52
CA PRO A 74 -2.26 10.09 3.66
C PRO A 74 -3.26 10.18 4.81
N LYS A 75 -4.42 9.57 4.64
CA LYS A 75 -5.42 9.50 5.72
C LYS A 75 -4.92 8.51 6.78
N PRO A 76 -4.85 8.91 8.06
CA PRO A 76 -4.52 7.97 9.12
C PRO A 76 -5.64 6.94 9.26
N LEU A 77 -5.29 5.69 9.55
CA LEU A 77 -6.26 4.62 9.80
C LEU A 77 -7.14 4.88 11.01
N ALA A 78 -6.52 5.38 12.08
CA ALA A 78 -7.15 5.85 13.30
C ALA A 78 -6.17 6.79 14.00
N ALA A 79 -6.68 7.66 14.87
CA ALA A 79 -5.84 8.48 15.72
C ALA A 79 -4.90 7.58 16.55
N GLY A 80 -3.59 7.84 16.48
CA GLY A 80 -2.59 7.05 17.21
C GLY A 80 -2.22 5.70 16.58
N ALA A 81 -2.66 5.42 15.36
CA ALA A 81 -2.23 4.20 14.67
C ALA A 81 -0.70 4.22 14.43
N PRO A 82 0.02 3.12 14.73
CA PRO A 82 1.47 3.07 14.63
C PRO A 82 1.99 2.96 13.18
N PHE A 83 1.12 2.89 12.21
CA PHE A 83 1.47 2.74 10.80
C PHE A 83 0.49 3.45 9.87
N VAL A 84 0.95 3.73 8.67
CA VAL A 84 0.19 4.37 7.60
C VAL A 84 -0.21 3.32 6.57
N ARG A 85 -1.38 3.47 5.96
CA ARG A 85 -1.81 2.69 4.79
C ARG A 85 -2.03 3.60 3.60
N HIS A 86 -1.57 3.16 2.45
CA HIS A 86 -1.77 3.89 1.19
C HIS A 86 -2.07 2.91 0.05
N PRO A 87 -3.15 3.11 -0.71
CA PRO A 87 -3.45 2.26 -1.86
C PRO A 87 -2.52 2.61 -3.04
N ILE A 88 -2.17 1.60 -3.83
CA ILE A 88 -1.74 1.80 -5.21
C ILE A 88 -3.03 1.83 -6.06
N PRO A 89 -3.23 2.80 -6.98
CA PRO A 89 -4.39 2.79 -7.86
C PRO A 89 -4.52 1.48 -8.63
N GLN A 90 -5.71 0.92 -8.74
CA GLN A 90 -5.91 -0.42 -9.31
C GLN A 90 -5.42 -0.50 -10.77
N GLU A 91 -5.71 0.51 -11.58
CA GLU A 91 -5.25 0.57 -12.98
C GLU A 91 -3.73 0.62 -13.12
N VAL A 92 -3.06 1.30 -12.16
CA VAL A 92 -1.58 1.33 -12.10
C VAL A 92 -1.04 -0.04 -11.72
N TRP A 93 -1.66 -0.69 -10.74
CA TRP A 93 -1.30 -2.02 -10.30
C TRP A 93 -1.45 -3.07 -11.41
N ASP A 94 -2.58 -3.03 -12.12
CA ASP A 94 -2.84 -3.93 -13.24
C ASP A 94 -1.81 -3.74 -14.36
N ALA A 95 -1.52 -2.50 -14.75
CA ALA A 95 -0.52 -2.21 -15.77
C ALA A 95 0.89 -2.65 -15.34
N ALA A 96 1.29 -2.36 -14.09
CA ALA A 96 2.58 -2.73 -13.53
C ALA A 96 2.76 -4.25 -13.50
N THR A 97 1.78 -4.99 -12.97
CA THR A 97 1.87 -6.44 -12.84
C THR A 97 1.80 -7.15 -14.19
N HIS A 98 0.97 -6.68 -15.13
CA HIS A 98 0.96 -7.24 -16.48
C HIS A 98 2.30 -7.05 -17.20
N THR A 99 2.90 -5.86 -17.07
CA THR A 99 4.20 -5.58 -17.72
C THR A 99 5.34 -6.35 -17.05
N ALA A 100 5.27 -6.55 -15.74
CA ALA A 100 6.27 -7.28 -14.97
C ALA A 100 6.05 -8.80 -14.94
N ALA A 101 5.06 -9.34 -15.65
CA ALA A 101 4.71 -10.75 -15.61
C ALA A 101 5.91 -11.68 -15.89
N GLY A 102 6.16 -12.61 -14.99
CA GLY A 102 7.33 -13.50 -15.02
C GLY A 102 8.63 -12.86 -14.53
N GLY A 103 8.60 -11.61 -14.09
CA GLY A 103 9.78 -10.83 -13.69
C GLY A 103 9.66 -10.19 -12.31
N LYS A 104 10.31 -9.04 -12.19
CA LYS A 104 10.40 -8.27 -10.94
C LYS A 104 9.69 -6.92 -11.09
N LEU A 105 9.08 -6.50 -10.00
CA LEU A 105 8.50 -5.18 -9.80
C LEU A 105 9.14 -4.57 -8.56
N THR A 106 9.79 -3.42 -8.72
CA THR A 106 10.38 -2.68 -7.61
C THR A 106 9.46 -1.55 -7.20
N VAL A 107 9.25 -1.39 -5.91
CA VAL A 107 8.52 -0.28 -5.31
C VAL A 107 9.48 0.55 -4.46
N ASN A 108 9.43 1.86 -4.64
CA ASN A 108 10.08 2.84 -3.78
C ASN A 108 9.02 3.77 -3.21
N VAL A 109 9.08 4.01 -1.92
CA VAL A 109 8.20 4.96 -1.26
C VAL A 109 9.05 6.02 -0.58
N VAL A 110 8.78 7.28 -0.88
CA VAL A 110 9.36 8.45 -0.23
C VAL A 110 8.22 9.22 0.43
N VAL A 111 8.44 9.70 1.63
CA VAL A 111 7.46 10.50 2.37
C VAL A 111 8.09 11.84 2.74
N ALA A 112 7.27 12.88 2.81
CA ALA A 112 7.73 14.21 3.20
C ALA A 112 6.99 14.72 4.43
N GLN A 113 7.71 15.40 5.32
CA GLN A 113 7.15 16.12 6.45
C GLN A 113 8.00 17.34 6.78
N GLY A 114 7.33 18.48 7.01
CA GLY A 114 8.00 19.68 7.50
C GLY A 114 9.14 20.21 6.60
N GLY A 115 9.01 20.03 5.29
CA GLY A 115 10.02 20.46 4.32
C GLY A 115 11.20 19.49 4.14
N VAL A 116 11.13 18.29 4.70
CA VAL A 116 12.15 17.24 4.54
C VAL A 116 11.52 15.99 3.92
N ALA A 117 12.18 15.40 2.92
CA ALA A 117 11.84 14.10 2.38
C ALA A 117 12.64 13.00 3.07
N TYR A 118 11.98 11.87 3.34
CA TYR A 118 12.56 10.71 4.04
C TYR A 118 12.36 9.43 3.22
N GLY A 119 13.33 8.53 3.29
CA GLY A 119 13.33 7.27 2.56
C GLY A 119 14.58 7.10 1.69
N PRO A 120 14.51 6.38 0.54
CA PRO A 120 13.36 5.60 0.10
C PRO A 120 13.17 4.34 0.94
N MET A 121 11.92 3.92 1.13
CA MET A 121 11.62 2.54 1.51
C MET A 121 11.52 1.72 0.22
N THR A 122 12.38 0.75 0.05
CA THR A 122 12.48 -0.01 -1.20
C THR A 122 12.20 -1.48 -0.96
N GLU A 123 11.35 -2.07 -1.79
CA GLU A 123 11.14 -3.52 -1.86
C GLU A 123 11.09 -3.99 -3.32
N THR A 124 11.38 -5.26 -3.51
CA THR A 124 11.31 -5.91 -4.82
C THR A 124 10.46 -7.16 -4.74
N TRP A 125 9.39 -7.16 -5.53
CA TRP A 125 8.44 -8.26 -5.61
C TRP A 125 8.66 -9.07 -6.89
N SER A 126 8.19 -10.31 -6.88
CA SER A 126 8.12 -11.14 -8.08
C SER A 126 6.69 -11.16 -8.60
N VAL A 127 6.51 -11.07 -9.89
CA VAL A 127 5.20 -11.20 -10.52
C VAL A 127 5.17 -12.53 -11.27
N ALA A 128 4.27 -13.43 -10.90
CA ALA A 128 4.10 -14.69 -11.61
C ALA A 128 3.58 -14.44 -13.03
N SER A 129 3.96 -15.28 -13.98
CA SER A 129 3.44 -15.21 -15.35
C SER A 129 1.98 -15.66 -15.49
N GLY A 130 1.49 -16.37 -14.47
CA GLY A 130 0.14 -16.93 -14.45
C GLY A 130 -0.87 -16.00 -13.76
N ARG A 131 -2.11 -16.03 -14.27
CA ARG A 131 -3.24 -15.40 -13.61
C ARG A 131 -3.78 -16.30 -12.50
N LEU A 132 -4.32 -15.66 -11.47
CA LEU A 132 -5.14 -16.34 -10.49
C LEU A 132 -6.36 -16.95 -11.20
N LYS A 133 -6.56 -18.27 -11.07
CA LYS A 133 -7.68 -19.01 -11.69
C LYS A 133 -8.82 -19.30 -10.72
N GLY A 134 -8.57 -19.20 -9.43
CA GLY A 134 -9.54 -19.50 -8.38
C GLY A 134 -9.86 -18.29 -7.51
N THR A 135 -10.86 -18.44 -6.66
CA THR A 135 -11.19 -17.44 -5.64
C THR A 135 -10.24 -17.58 -4.46
N VAL A 136 -9.70 -16.47 -4.00
CA VAL A 136 -8.93 -16.41 -2.75
C VAL A 136 -9.88 -16.08 -1.63
N TYR A 137 -9.92 -16.95 -0.61
CA TYR A 137 -10.65 -16.71 0.63
C TYR A 137 -9.63 -16.33 1.72
N TYR A 138 -9.92 -15.28 2.46
CA TYR A 138 -9.10 -14.88 3.60
C TYR A 138 -9.95 -14.35 4.72
N GLN A 139 -9.43 -14.46 5.93
CA GLN A 139 -10.11 -13.92 7.11
C GLN A 139 -9.58 -12.52 7.39
N SER A 140 -10.50 -11.61 7.63
CA SER A 140 -10.19 -10.25 8.06
C SER A 140 -10.87 -9.97 9.38
N TYR A 141 -10.12 -9.41 10.33
CA TYR A 141 -10.59 -9.02 11.64
C TYR A 141 -10.76 -7.50 11.71
N GLY A 142 -11.72 -7.06 12.56
CA GLY A 142 -11.97 -5.63 12.72
C GLY A 142 -12.65 -4.98 11.51
N THR A 143 -13.30 -5.77 10.67
CA THR A 143 -14.09 -5.24 9.56
C THR A 143 -15.45 -4.78 10.08
N LYS A 144 -15.99 -3.71 9.48
CA LYS A 144 -17.38 -3.29 9.72
C LYS A 144 -18.40 -4.12 8.94
N LEU A 145 -17.96 -5.11 8.16
CA LEU A 145 -18.78 -5.93 7.27
C LEU A 145 -19.55 -7.02 8.00
N ALA A 146 -19.06 -7.45 9.16
CA ALA A 146 -19.74 -8.44 9.99
C ALA A 146 -20.01 -7.89 11.38
N LYS A 147 -21.24 -8.11 11.87
CA LYS A 147 -21.56 -7.88 13.28
C LYS A 147 -20.94 -8.99 14.12
N ASN A 148 -20.37 -8.63 15.24
CA ASN A 148 -19.85 -9.63 16.18
C ASN A 148 -21.01 -10.38 16.82
N TYR A 149 -21.17 -11.64 16.50
CA TYR A 149 -22.17 -12.52 17.12
C TYR A 149 -21.69 -13.15 18.43
N GLY A 150 -20.50 -12.83 18.88
CA GLY A 150 -19.84 -13.45 20.01
C GLY A 150 -20.15 -12.76 21.33
N GLY A 151 -21.27 -13.00 21.89
CA GLY A 151 -21.42 -13.03 23.32
C GLY A 151 -21.59 -11.72 24.07
N ALA A 152 -22.18 -11.89 25.04
CA ALA A 152 -22.73 -11.18 26.18
C ALA A 152 -21.96 -9.99 26.76
N LYS A 153 -20.95 -9.47 26.21
CA LYS A 153 -20.30 -8.26 26.69
C LYS A 153 -19.73 -7.45 25.52
N GLY A 154 -20.63 -6.89 24.72
CA GLY A 154 -20.43 -5.61 24.10
C GLY A 154 -19.15 -5.39 23.29
N GLY A 155 -18.77 -6.32 22.52
CA GLY A 155 -17.77 -6.05 21.50
C GLY A 155 -18.41 -5.37 20.31
N ASP A 156 -18.66 -4.08 20.35
CA ASP A 156 -19.12 -3.28 19.23
C ASP A 156 -18.12 -3.35 18.09
N GLY A 157 -18.14 -4.43 17.30
CA GLY A 157 -17.36 -4.56 16.10
C GLY A 157 -15.83 -4.59 16.25
N MET A 158 -15.30 -4.55 17.47
CA MET A 158 -13.87 -4.47 17.74
C MET A 158 -13.11 -5.75 17.34
N PHE A 159 -13.82 -6.87 17.26
CA PHE A 159 -13.26 -8.16 16.82
C PHE A 159 -14.14 -8.88 15.80
N GLY A 160 -15.00 -8.15 15.12
CA GLY A 160 -15.79 -8.71 14.03
C GLY A 160 -14.89 -9.28 12.95
N GLY A 161 -14.92 -10.60 12.76
CA GLY A 161 -14.24 -11.28 11.69
C GLY A 161 -15.19 -11.50 10.51
N ALA A 162 -14.67 -11.39 9.32
CA ALA A 162 -15.36 -11.80 8.09
C ALA A 162 -14.44 -12.66 7.24
N THR A 163 -14.98 -13.68 6.60
CA THR A 163 -14.31 -14.35 5.50
C THR A 163 -14.62 -13.57 4.23
N LEU A 164 -13.59 -13.00 3.65
CA LEU A 164 -13.68 -12.25 2.42
C LEU A 164 -13.22 -13.13 1.26
N ALA A 165 -13.75 -12.85 0.06
CA ALA A 165 -13.42 -13.59 -1.14
C ALA A 165 -13.00 -12.62 -2.25
N ILE A 166 -11.79 -12.79 -2.76
CA ILE A 166 -11.32 -12.09 -3.96
C ILE A 166 -11.45 -13.02 -5.14
N LYS A 167 -12.27 -12.64 -6.10
CA LYS A 167 -12.39 -13.33 -7.39
C LYS A 167 -11.40 -12.72 -8.38
N PRO A 168 -10.90 -13.50 -9.37
CA PRO A 168 -10.08 -12.95 -10.44
C PRO A 168 -10.78 -11.80 -11.15
N GLY A 169 -10.12 -10.66 -11.25
CA GLY A 169 -10.66 -9.45 -11.88
C GLY A 169 -11.65 -8.66 -11.03
N ALA A 170 -11.84 -9.00 -9.75
CA ALA A 170 -12.60 -8.14 -8.82
C ALA A 170 -11.87 -6.82 -8.58
N THR A 171 -12.63 -5.76 -8.36
CA THR A 171 -12.15 -4.42 -7.99
C THR A 171 -12.28 -4.15 -6.49
N ASP A 172 -13.01 -5.03 -5.81
CA ASP A 172 -13.24 -5.02 -4.35
C ASP A 172 -13.43 -6.47 -3.84
N PRO A 173 -13.19 -6.74 -2.57
CA PRO A 173 -13.40 -8.04 -1.95
C PRO A 173 -14.87 -8.39 -1.76
#